data_10f991df79deb1b909a7f095bb8d0f42
#
_entry.id   10f991df79deb1b909a7f095bb8d0f42
#
_cell.length_a   1.000
_cell.length_b   1.000
_cell.length_c   1.000
_cell.angle_alpha   90.00
_cell.angle_beta   90.00
_cell.angle_gamma   90.00
#
_symmetry.space_group_name_H-M   'P 1'
#
loop_
_entity.id
_entity.type
_entity.pdbx_description
1 polymer ?
#
loop_
_entity_poly.entity_id
_entity_poly.type
_entity_poly.pdbx_seq_one_letter_code
_entity_poly.pdbx_strand_id
1 'polypeptide(L)'
;EAFVQRFAGRLINIHPSLLPKYKGLHTHARALKAGDAEAGASVHFVVPELDAGTVLAQARVPVQPADTPELLAQRVLAVEHPLLIASLRWLVTGRVAERHGQLQVDGHPLFSPLRLDCAGELNT
;
A
#
# COMPACT_ATOMS: atom_id res chain seq x y z
N GLU A 1 -14.51 13.93 6.44
CA GLU A 1 -13.80 15.03 5.75
C GLU A 1 -13.03 15.92 6.73
N ALA A 2 -13.73 16.51 7.68
CA ALA A 2 -13.06 17.36 8.66
C ALA A 2 -12.00 16.56 9.45
N PHE A 3 -12.32 15.31 9.80
CA PHE A 3 -11.38 14.45 10.51
C PHE A 3 -10.13 14.17 9.66
N VAL A 4 -10.34 13.83 8.39
CA VAL A 4 -9.23 13.54 7.47
C VAL A 4 -8.36 14.77 7.28
N GLN A 5 -8.97 15.94 7.09
CA GLN A 5 -8.22 17.18 6.91
C GLN A 5 -7.40 17.55 8.14
N ARG A 6 -7.97 17.35 9.34
CA ARG A 6 -7.27 17.65 10.58
C ARG A 6 -6.02 16.80 10.76
N PHE A 7 -6.05 15.57 10.33
CA PHE A 7 -4.94 14.63 10.49
C PHE A 7 -4.18 14.39 9.17
N ALA A 8 -4.24 15.32 8.24
CA ALA A 8 -3.53 15.22 6.98
C ALA A 8 -2.04 14.90 7.22
N GLY A 9 -1.53 13.90 6.49
CA GLY A 9 -0.15 13.44 6.63
C GLY A 9 0.10 12.53 7.83
N ARG A 10 -0.93 12.24 8.65
CA ARG A 10 -0.80 11.41 9.85
C ARG A 10 -1.77 10.24 9.88
N LEU A 11 -2.64 10.11 8.90
CA LEU A 11 -3.55 8.99 8.77
C LEU A 11 -3.07 8.10 7.65
N ILE A 12 -2.98 6.80 7.91
CA ILE A 12 -2.64 5.81 6.89
C ILE A 12 -3.71 4.74 6.87
N ASN A 13 -3.81 4.08 5.73
CA ASN A 13 -4.71 2.95 5.53
C ASN A 13 -4.02 1.92 4.67
N ILE A 14 -4.48 0.68 4.76
CA ILE A 14 -4.01 -0.40 3.90
C ILE A 14 -5.12 -0.77 2.93
N HIS A 15 -4.75 -0.97 1.66
CA HIS A 15 -5.67 -1.32 0.59
C HIS A 15 -5.14 -2.56 -0.14
N PRO A 16 -5.99 -3.56 -0.41
CA PRO A 16 -5.54 -4.83 -0.96
C PRO A 16 -5.36 -4.80 -2.48
N SER A 17 -4.60 -3.85 -2.98
CA SER A 17 -4.16 -3.81 -4.37
C SER A 17 -2.85 -3.03 -4.47
N LEU A 18 -2.21 -3.14 -5.63
CA LEU A 18 -1.02 -2.34 -5.94
C LEU A 18 -1.48 -0.99 -6.52
N LEU A 19 -1.86 -0.07 -5.63
CA LEU A 19 -2.34 1.26 -6.05
C LEU A 19 -1.33 1.93 -7.00
N PRO A 20 -1.78 2.63 -8.01
CA PRO A 20 -3.15 3.13 -8.25
C PRO A 20 -4.11 2.14 -8.89
N LYS A 21 -3.70 0.88 -9.09
CA LYS A 21 -4.60 -0.13 -9.64
C LYS A 21 -5.71 -0.47 -8.64
N TYR A 22 -6.92 -0.64 -9.15
CA TYR A 22 -8.06 -1.22 -8.43
C TYR A 22 -8.40 -0.50 -7.12
N LYS A 23 -8.71 0.77 -7.24
CA LYS A 23 -9.31 1.51 -6.12
C LYS A 23 -10.69 0.93 -5.83
N GLY A 24 -11.11 0.99 -4.57
CA GLY A 24 -12.43 0.51 -4.16
C GLY A 24 -12.44 -0.99 -3.90
N LEU A 25 -13.52 -1.67 -4.30
CA LEU A 25 -13.82 -3.05 -3.92
C LEU A 25 -13.40 -4.07 -4.99
N HIS A 26 -13.43 -5.34 -4.60
CA HIS A 26 -13.24 -6.49 -5.49
C HIS A 26 -11.89 -6.48 -6.20
N THR A 27 -10.84 -6.08 -5.50
CA THR A 27 -9.52 -5.89 -6.08
C THR A 27 -8.92 -7.20 -6.60
N HIS A 28 -9.12 -8.31 -5.87
CA HIS A 28 -8.56 -9.61 -6.25
C HIS A 28 -9.21 -10.15 -7.52
N ALA A 29 -10.54 -10.08 -7.60
CA ALA A 29 -11.25 -10.50 -8.79
C ALA A 29 -10.86 -9.64 -10.00
N ARG A 30 -10.68 -8.35 -9.79
CA ARG A 30 -10.30 -7.43 -10.86
C ARG A 30 -8.88 -7.70 -11.36
N ALA A 31 -7.95 -8.00 -10.44
CA ALA A 31 -6.58 -8.34 -10.82
C ALA A 31 -6.52 -9.64 -11.62
N LEU A 32 -7.29 -10.65 -11.20
CA LEU A 32 -7.36 -11.92 -11.94
C LEU A 32 -7.97 -11.73 -13.32
N LYS A 33 -9.05 -10.94 -13.42
CA LYS A 33 -9.70 -10.69 -14.70
C LYS A 33 -8.77 -9.95 -15.67
N ALA A 34 -7.92 -9.07 -15.16
CA ALA A 34 -6.97 -8.32 -15.97
C ALA A 34 -5.76 -9.15 -16.40
N GLY A 35 -5.57 -10.33 -15.82
CA GLY A 35 -4.42 -11.18 -16.13
C GLY A 35 -3.12 -10.68 -15.54
N ASP A 36 -3.16 -9.97 -14.43
CA ASP A 36 -1.96 -9.43 -13.80
C ASP A 36 -1.04 -10.56 -13.32
N ALA A 37 0.26 -10.37 -13.50
CA ALA A 37 1.26 -11.35 -13.02
C ALA A 37 1.52 -11.21 -11.52
N GLU A 38 1.29 -10.02 -10.98
CA GLU A 38 1.46 -9.71 -9.56
C GLU A 38 0.24 -8.99 -9.02
N ALA A 39 -0.04 -9.21 -7.76
CA ALA A 39 -1.02 -8.47 -6.98
C ALA A 39 -0.35 -8.06 -5.67
N GLY A 40 -1.08 -7.48 -4.75
CA GLY A 40 -0.49 -7.12 -3.46
C GLY A 40 -1.34 -6.16 -2.68
N ALA A 41 -0.67 -5.44 -1.81
CA ALA A 41 -1.30 -4.46 -0.93
C ALA A 41 -0.48 -3.18 -0.89
N SER A 42 -1.15 -2.08 -0.59
CA SER A 42 -0.53 -0.76 -0.47
C SER A 42 -0.92 -0.13 0.86
N VAL A 43 0.05 0.50 1.50
CA VAL A 43 -0.22 1.42 2.61
C VAL A 43 -0.15 2.84 2.02
N HIS A 44 -1.18 3.63 2.26
CA HIS A 44 -1.26 4.98 1.71
C HIS A 44 -1.71 5.97 2.77
N PHE A 45 -1.32 7.23 2.58
CA PHE A 45 -1.85 8.32 3.40
C PHE A 45 -3.30 8.58 3.01
N VAL A 46 -4.14 8.85 4.01
CA VAL A 46 -5.57 9.04 3.78
C VAL A 46 -5.84 10.49 3.38
N VAL A 47 -6.57 10.63 2.28
CA VAL A 47 -7.12 11.90 1.82
C VAL A 47 -8.62 11.73 1.61
N PRO A 48 -9.40 12.83 1.43
CA PRO A 48 -10.85 12.71 1.25
C PRO A 48 -11.27 11.83 0.07
N GLU A 49 -10.49 11.83 -1.02
CA GLU A 49 -10.78 10.99 -2.19
C GLU A 49 -10.45 9.53 -1.90
N LEU A 50 -11.30 8.62 -2.38
CA LEU A 50 -11.14 7.18 -2.15
C LEU A 50 -9.81 6.66 -2.70
N ASP A 51 -8.99 6.07 -1.82
CA ASP A 51 -7.73 5.39 -2.17
C ASP A 51 -6.81 6.23 -3.05
N ALA A 52 -6.87 7.56 -2.93
CA ALA A 52 -6.15 8.48 -3.80
C ALA A 52 -4.92 9.13 -3.15
N GLY A 53 -4.67 8.88 -1.87
CA GLY A 53 -3.54 9.48 -1.15
C GLY A 53 -2.20 8.90 -1.59
N THR A 54 -1.13 9.60 -1.21
CA THR A 54 0.23 9.18 -1.52
C THR A 54 0.50 7.77 -0.98
N VAL A 55 1.01 6.89 -1.84
CA VAL A 55 1.34 5.52 -1.45
C VAL A 55 2.70 5.50 -0.75
N LEU A 56 2.72 5.00 0.48
CA LEU A 56 3.93 4.94 1.28
C LEU A 56 4.75 3.70 0.94
N ALA A 57 4.10 2.54 0.91
CA ALA A 57 4.78 1.26 0.73
C ALA A 57 3.85 0.23 0.12
N GLN A 58 4.44 -0.76 -0.55
CA GLN A 58 3.70 -1.85 -1.18
C GLN A 58 4.36 -3.19 -0.90
N ALA A 59 3.53 -4.23 -0.82
CA ALA A 59 3.97 -5.62 -0.78
C ALA A 59 3.38 -6.34 -1.98
N ARG A 60 4.19 -7.16 -2.65
CA ARG A 60 3.81 -7.87 -3.88
C ARG A 60 3.75 -9.36 -3.64
N VAL A 61 2.79 -10.01 -4.27
CA VAL A 61 2.68 -11.46 -4.30
C VAL A 61 2.46 -11.91 -5.74
N PRO A 62 2.95 -13.11 -6.11
CA PRO A 62 2.69 -13.63 -7.45
C PRO A 62 1.24 -14.06 -7.59
N VAL A 63 0.68 -13.85 -8.78
CA VAL A 63 -0.61 -14.43 -9.16
C VAL A 63 -0.31 -15.76 -9.85
N GLN A 64 -0.97 -16.83 -9.38
CA GLN A 64 -0.75 -18.17 -9.90
C GLN A 64 -1.89 -18.57 -10.86
N PRO A 65 -1.63 -19.44 -11.85
CA PRO A 65 -2.62 -19.72 -12.89
C PRO A 65 -3.95 -20.27 -12.37
N ALA A 66 -3.93 -20.99 -11.25
CA ALA A 66 -5.14 -21.59 -10.69
C ALA A 66 -5.78 -20.74 -9.59
N ASP A 67 -5.36 -19.48 -9.43
CA ASP A 67 -5.89 -18.63 -8.36
C ASP A 67 -7.36 -18.31 -8.57
N THR A 68 -8.10 -18.41 -7.48
CA THR A 68 -9.43 -17.82 -7.33
C THR A 68 -9.28 -16.50 -6.57
N PRO A 69 -10.30 -15.63 -6.57
CA PRO A 69 -10.25 -14.41 -5.76
C PRO A 69 -9.96 -14.71 -4.29
N GLU A 70 -10.53 -15.80 -3.74
CA GLU A 70 -10.34 -16.19 -2.35
C GLU A 70 -8.90 -16.64 -2.06
N LEU A 71 -8.29 -17.40 -2.95
CA LEU A 71 -6.90 -17.84 -2.79
C LEU A 71 -5.94 -16.66 -2.88
N LEU A 72 -6.18 -15.77 -3.84
CA LEU A 72 -5.35 -14.58 -3.98
C LEU A 72 -5.50 -13.66 -2.77
N ALA A 73 -6.73 -13.50 -2.27
CA ALA A 73 -6.99 -12.69 -1.08
C ALA A 73 -6.21 -13.22 0.13
N GLN A 74 -6.17 -14.54 0.32
CA GLN A 74 -5.40 -15.14 1.42
C GLN A 74 -3.90 -14.87 1.28
N ARG A 75 -3.37 -14.96 0.06
CA ARG A 75 -1.95 -14.69 -0.18
C ARG A 75 -1.62 -13.23 0.05
N VAL A 76 -2.46 -12.32 -0.39
CA VAL A 76 -2.29 -10.88 -0.15
C VAL A 76 -2.42 -10.58 1.34
N LEU A 77 -3.40 -11.17 2.02
CA LEU A 77 -3.60 -10.95 3.45
C LEU A 77 -2.34 -11.31 4.25
N ALA A 78 -1.63 -12.35 3.83
CA ALA A 78 -0.42 -12.79 4.53
C ALA A 78 0.69 -11.72 4.53
N VAL A 79 0.69 -10.81 3.58
CA VAL A 79 1.68 -9.71 3.52
C VAL A 79 1.14 -8.38 4.02
N GLU A 80 -0.17 -8.26 4.22
CA GLU A 80 -0.76 -6.98 4.66
C GLU A 80 -0.28 -6.58 6.05
N HIS A 81 -0.30 -7.51 7.00
CA HIS A 81 0.09 -7.21 8.36
C HIS A 81 1.57 -6.83 8.49
N PRO A 82 2.51 -7.62 7.94
CA PRO A 82 3.91 -7.21 7.91
C PRO A 82 4.14 -5.86 7.24
N LEU A 83 3.42 -5.59 6.15
CA LEU A 83 3.53 -4.31 5.45
C LEU A 83 3.09 -3.15 6.34
N LEU A 84 1.96 -3.30 7.03
CA LEU A 84 1.44 -2.25 7.89
C LEU A 84 2.40 -1.99 9.07
N ILE A 85 2.90 -3.04 9.70
CA ILE A 85 3.83 -2.90 10.83
C ILE A 85 5.12 -2.19 10.39
N ALA A 86 5.70 -2.60 9.27
CA ALA A 86 6.92 -1.98 8.77
C ALA A 86 6.69 -0.51 8.43
N SER A 87 5.54 -0.21 7.81
CA SER A 87 5.16 1.16 7.47
C SER A 87 5.01 2.03 8.72
N LEU A 88 4.35 1.50 9.75
CA LEU A 88 4.19 2.21 11.02
C LEU A 88 5.53 2.51 11.67
N ARG A 89 6.46 1.55 11.65
CA ARG A 89 7.80 1.75 12.21
C ARG A 89 8.52 2.92 11.55
N TRP A 90 8.49 2.97 10.22
CA TRP A 90 9.15 4.07 9.50
C TRP A 90 8.47 5.41 9.77
N LEU A 91 7.14 5.38 9.91
CA LEU A 91 6.38 6.61 10.16
C LEU A 91 6.66 7.16 11.57
N VAL A 92 6.60 6.31 12.61
CA VAL A 92 6.79 6.76 13.99
C VAL A 92 8.24 7.12 14.29
N THR A 93 9.20 6.56 13.56
CA THR A 93 10.61 6.93 13.72
C THR A 93 10.98 8.15 12.89
N GLY A 94 10.04 8.74 12.16
CA GLY A 94 10.27 9.95 11.37
C GLY A 94 11.02 9.74 10.07
N ARG A 95 11.20 8.49 9.64
CA ARG A 95 11.92 8.19 8.40
C ARG A 95 11.12 8.50 7.15
N VAL A 96 9.79 8.43 7.23
CA VAL A 96 8.91 8.79 6.11
C VAL A 96 7.99 9.92 6.50
N ALA A 97 7.67 10.75 5.54
CA ALA A 97 6.69 11.81 5.68
C ALA A 97 6.05 12.08 4.32
N GLU A 98 4.90 12.72 4.35
CA GLU A 98 4.21 13.15 3.12
C GLU A 98 4.13 14.67 3.16
N ARG A 99 4.51 15.32 2.07
CA ARG A 99 4.42 16.78 1.93
C ARG A 99 3.89 17.11 0.55
N HIS A 100 2.72 17.75 0.52
CA HIS A 100 2.12 18.23 -0.73
C HIS A 100 1.98 17.13 -1.79
N GLY A 101 1.58 15.93 -1.36
CA GLY A 101 1.43 14.79 -2.25
C GLY A 101 2.74 14.09 -2.60
N GLN A 102 3.86 14.50 -2.01
CA GLN A 102 5.17 13.91 -2.28
C GLN A 102 5.65 13.11 -1.08
N LEU A 103 6.04 11.86 -1.32
CA LEU A 103 6.65 11.01 -0.29
C LEU A 103 8.08 11.47 -0.04
N GLN A 104 8.43 11.58 1.24
CA GLN A 104 9.78 11.92 1.68
C GLN A 104 10.33 10.76 2.50
N VAL A 105 11.55 10.36 2.21
CA VAL A 105 12.26 9.31 2.96
C VAL A 105 13.60 9.87 3.39
N ASP A 106 13.83 9.87 4.72
CA ASP A 106 15.05 10.40 5.33
C ASP A 106 15.36 11.83 4.82
N GLY A 107 14.31 12.63 4.64
CA GLY A 107 14.43 14.02 4.18
C GLY A 107 14.56 14.23 2.68
N HIS A 108 14.52 13.16 1.90
CA HIS A 108 14.66 13.24 0.43
C HIS A 108 13.40 12.75 -0.26
N PRO A 109 12.98 13.39 -1.37
CA PRO A 109 11.80 12.93 -2.10
C PRO A 109 12.02 11.56 -2.71
N LEU A 110 10.99 10.72 -2.63
CA LEU A 110 10.97 9.40 -3.25
C LEU A 110 9.78 9.35 -4.20
N PHE A 111 10.02 8.95 -5.45
CA PHE A 111 9.02 9.03 -6.52
C PHE A 111 8.29 7.72 -6.77
N SER A 112 8.61 6.68 -6.02
CA SER A 112 7.88 5.40 -6.04
C SER A 112 7.75 4.91 -4.60
N PRO A 113 6.74 4.05 -4.32
CA PRO A 113 6.56 3.54 -2.96
C PRO A 113 7.74 2.71 -2.49
N LEU A 114 7.94 2.65 -1.17
CA LEU A 114 8.83 1.67 -0.57
C LEU A 114 8.29 0.27 -0.84
N ARG A 115 9.18 -0.72 -0.83
CA ARG A 115 8.82 -2.12 -1.07
C ARG A 115 9.15 -2.97 0.12
N LEU A 116 8.20 -3.84 0.49
CA LEU A 116 8.42 -4.85 1.53
C LEU A 116 9.19 -6.01 0.93
N ASP A 117 10.30 -6.40 1.57
CA ASP A 117 11.06 -7.57 1.15
C ASP A 117 10.62 -8.83 1.92
N CYS A 118 11.23 -9.96 1.62
CA CYS A 118 10.87 -11.24 2.23
C CYS A 118 11.28 -11.33 3.71
N ALA A 119 12.14 -10.43 4.18
CA ALA A 119 12.53 -10.36 5.58
C ALA A 119 11.59 -9.47 6.40
N GLY A 120 10.58 -8.86 5.77
CA GLY A 120 9.66 -7.94 6.44
C GLY A 120 10.21 -6.54 6.61
N GLU A 121 11.20 -6.16 5.82
CA GLU A 121 11.81 -4.83 5.86
C GLU A 121 11.41 -4.01 4.64
N LEU A 122 11.30 -2.69 4.82
CA LEU A 122 11.02 -1.78 3.71
C LEU A 122 12.33 -1.33 3.05
N ASN A 123 12.28 -1.23 1.72
CA ASN A 123 13.41 -0.82 0.89
C ASN A 123 12.94 0.15 -0.19
N THR A 124 13.83 1.00 -0.65
CA THR A 124 13.56 1.94 -1.74
C THR A 124 13.58 1.29 -3.13
#